data_eb918356e14c4a890cb7676020eef49d
#
_entry.id   eb918356e14c4a890cb7676020eef49d
#
_cell.length_a   1.000
_cell.length_b   1.000
_cell.length_c   1.000
_cell.angle_alpha   90.00
_cell.angle_beta   90.00
_cell.angle_gamma   90.00
#
_symmetry.space_group_name_H-M   'P 1'
#
loop_
_entity.id
_entity.type
_entity.pdbx_description
1 polymer ?
#
loop_
_entity_poly.entity_id
_entity_poly.type
_entity_poly.pdbx_seq_one_letter_code
_entity_poly.pdbx_strand_id
1 'polypeptide(L)'
;MQSLVAAYRWAIDIEICVFPQDGLTHYPGTDEFLVEALKRGARAVGGAPRYDTDHAGQIRRIFELAREFDVDIDIHLDVGDTPEAMDIHLVCELTEQYRRGGRVAVGHMAKLSTMPPGEVAALARRLAETGVAVTVLPLTDLFVMGRDQDHNVRRGVANANFLVEHGVNCSLSTNNVLNPVTPYGDCSLIRMANLHANVLQISQPAQLREIFAMLTERSARLLNLTDYGIAVGNPADIVVIDAGSPDQAVAEIRQPLAVFKRGRRTVKREPAELVRPG
;
A
#
# COMPACT_ATOMS: atom_id res chain seq x y z
N MET A 1 3.79 6.35 -19.19
CA MET A 1 3.07 6.60 -17.91
C MET A 1 2.46 8.01 -17.87
N GLN A 2 3.20 9.10 -18.08
CA GLN A 2 2.65 10.48 -18.01
C GLN A 2 1.44 10.73 -18.93
N SER A 3 1.41 10.13 -20.12
CA SER A 3 0.25 10.19 -21.02
C SER A 3 -1.03 9.62 -20.39
N LEU A 4 -0.91 8.59 -19.55
CA LEU A 4 -2.05 8.01 -18.83
C LEU A 4 -2.58 8.94 -17.74
N VAL A 5 -1.70 9.68 -17.04
CA VAL A 5 -2.13 10.68 -16.04
C VAL A 5 -3.09 11.68 -16.66
N ALA A 6 -2.75 12.22 -17.83
CA ALA A 6 -3.62 13.18 -18.54
C ALA A 6 -4.89 12.51 -19.10
N ALA A 7 -4.76 11.32 -19.69
CA ALA A 7 -5.86 10.60 -20.33
C ALA A 7 -6.95 10.15 -19.35
N TYR A 8 -6.59 9.81 -18.11
CA TYR A 8 -7.50 9.29 -17.09
C TYR A 8 -7.92 10.28 -16.02
N ARG A 9 -7.44 11.54 -16.05
CA ARG A 9 -7.78 12.59 -15.05
C ARG A 9 -9.29 12.80 -14.85
N TRP A 10 -10.08 12.46 -15.83
CA TRP A 10 -11.55 12.54 -15.72
C TRP A 10 -12.14 11.49 -14.78
N ALA A 11 -11.43 10.38 -14.53
CA ALA A 11 -11.90 9.24 -13.73
C ALA A 11 -11.09 9.02 -12.44
N ILE A 12 -9.78 9.30 -12.47
CA ILE A 12 -8.85 9.03 -11.36
C ILE A 12 -7.69 10.01 -11.41
N ASP A 13 -7.17 10.40 -10.25
CA ASP A 13 -5.88 11.06 -10.14
C ASP A 13 -4.79 9.98 -10.00
N ILE A 14 -3.74 10.08 -10.82
CA ILE A 14 -2.63 9.12 -10.85
C ILE A 14 -1.36 9.85 -10.44
N GLU A 15 -0.70 9.36 -9.40
CA GLU A 15 0.65 9.76 -9.03
C GLU A 15 1.66 8.69 -9.44
N ILE A 16 2.84 9.11 -9.87
CA ILE A 16 3.89 8.21 -10.31
C ILE A 16 4.96 8.13 -9.23
N CYS A 17 5.19 6.92 -8.72
CA CYS A 17 6.39 6.57 -7.97
C CYS A 17 7.44 6.01 -8.92
N VAL A 18 8.64 6.59 -8.94
CA VAL A 18 9.76 6.04 -9.70
C VAL A 18 10.53 5.05 -8.85
N PHE A 19 10.89 3.91 -9.46
CA PHE A 19 11.24 2.73 -8.70
C PHE A 19 12.28 1.86 -9.41
N PRO A 20 13.49 1.63 -8.83
CA PRO A 20 14.54 0.79 -9.39
C PRO A 20 14.32 -0.68 -9.00
N GLN A 21 13.42 -1.38 -9.70
CA GLN A 21 13.03 -2.76 -9.38
C GLN A 21 14.20 -3.73 -9.32
N ASP A 22 15.14 -3.63 -10.27
CA ASP A 22 16.23 -4.60 -10.42
C ASP A 22 17.53 -4.14 -9.75
N GLY A 23 17.49 -3.03 -9.03
CA GLY A 23 18.60 -2.45 -8.29
C GLY A 23 19.02 -1.07 -8.77
N LEU A 24 19.65 -0.33 -7.89
CA LEU A 24 20.12 1.04 -8.10
C LEU A 24 21.65 1.10 -8.08
N THR A 25 22.27 0.46 -7.07
CA THR A 25 23.70 0.64 -6.81
C THR A 25 24.60 -0.15 -7.76
N HIS A 26 24.08 -1.23 -8.34
CA HIS A 26 24.84 -2.10 -9.24
C HIS A 26 24.39 -2.04 -10.71
N TYR A 27 23.36 -1.24 -11.02
CA TYR A 27 22.88 -1.07 -12.39
C TYR A 27 23.29 0.32 -12.93
N PRO A 28 24.23 0.40 -13.89
CA PRO A 28 24.65 1.67 -14.49
C PRO A 28 23.47 2.40 -15.15
N GLY A 29 23.36 3.71 -14.91
CA GLY A 29 22.34 4.56 -15.52
C GLY A 29 21.00 4.59 -14.79
N THR A 30 20.76 3.74 -13.79
CA THR A 30 19.50 3.71 -13.06
C THR A 30 19.26 4.98 -12.26
N ASP A 31 20.30 5.53 -11.61
CA ASP A 31 20.20 6.79 -10.87
C ASP A 31 19.80 7.95 -11.78
N GLU A 32 20.42 8.06 -12.96
CA GLU A 32 20.08 9.07 -13.95
C GLU A 32 18.65 8.96 -14.45
N PHE A 33 18.13 7.74 -14.62
CA PHE A 33 16.71 7.53 -14.98
C PHE A 33 15.75 7.96 -13.86
N LEU A 34 16.08 7.70 -12.58
CA LEU A 34 15.27 8.17 -11.46
C LEU A 34 15.25 9.71 -11.42
N VAL A 35 16.42 10.34 -11.52
CA VAL A 35 16.57 11.80 -11.57
C VAL A 35 15.76 12.39 -12.71
N GLU A 36 15.85 11.83 -13.90
CA GLU A 36 15.12 12.31 -15.07
C GLU A 36 13.60 12.16 -14.89
N ALA A 37 13.13 11.06 -14.30
CA ALA A 37 11.72 10.84 -14.06
C ALA A 37 11.16 11.80 -12.97
N LEU A 38 11.96 12.11 -11.94
CA LEU A 38 11.63 13.11 -10.93
C LEU A 38 11.56 14.52 -11.54
N LYS A 39 12.52 14.91 -12.39
CA LYS A 39 12.46 16.16 -13.18
C LYS A 39 11.22 16.27 -14.05
N ARG A 40 10.69 15.15 -14.52
CA ARG A 40 9.44 15.08 -15.31
C ARG A 40 8.17 15.08 -14.45
N GLY A 41 8.29 15.23 -13.13
CA GLY A 41 7.17 15.42 -12.23
C GLY A 41 6.61 14.13 -11.61
N ALA A 42 7.43 13.09 -11.45
CA ALA A 42 7.10 12.00 -10.54
C ALA A 42 6.94 12.53 -9.11
N ARG A 43 5.95 12.03 -8.36
CA ARG A 43 5.54 12.56 -7.05
C ARG A 43 6.11 11.77 -5.88
N ALA A 44 6.63 10.58 -6.14
CA ALA A 44 7.29 9.75 -5.16
C ALA A 44 8.51 9.05 -5.76
N VAL A 45 9.47 8.71 -4.92
CA VAL A 45 10.61 7.87 -5.23
C VAL A 45 10.63 6.67 -4.29
N GLY A 46 10.92 5.50 -4.82
CA GLY A 46 10.97 4.28 -4.02
C GLY A 46 12.04 3.34 -4.46
N GLY A 47 11.98 2.10 -3.99
CA GLY A 47 12.91 1.05 -4.35
C GLY A 47 12.56 -0.29 -3.73
N ALA A 48 13.32 -1.31 -4.12
CA ALA A 48 13.26 -2.66 -3.59
C ALA A 48 14.67 -3.12 -3.19
N PRO A 49 15.17 -2.72 -2.01
CA PRO A 49 16.54 -3.04 -1.57
C PRO A 49 16.88 -4.52 -1.66
N ARG A 50 15.90 -5.39 -1.47
CA ARG A 50 16.04 -6.84 -1.62
C ARG A 50 16.72 -7.28 -2.93
N TYR A 51 16.55 -6.51 -4.01
CA TYR A 51 17.11 -6.81 -5.33
C TYR A 51 18.41 -6.04 -5.61
N ASP A 52 18.91 -5.30 -4.62
CA ASP A 52 20.19 -4.59 -4.74
C ASP A 52 21.32 -5.35 -4.06
N THR A 53 22.54 -5.11 -4.46
CA THR A 53 23.74 -5.64 -3.80
C THR A 53 24.14 -4.83 -2.56
N ASP A 54 23.70 -3.56 -2.48
CA ASP A 54 23.86 -2.67 -1.34
C ASP A 54 22.50 -2.08 -0.93
N HIS A 55 21.78 -2.78 -0.05
CA HIS A 55 20.49 -2.35 0.48
C HIS A 55 20.57 -0.95 1.11
N ALA A 56 21.56 -0.75 1.97
CA ALA A 56 21.74 0.52 2.68
C ALA A 56 22.07 1.68 1.73
N GLY A 57 22.89 1.44 0.73
CA GLY A 57 23.22 2.42 -0.32
C GLY A 57 21.98 2.83 -1.12
N GLN A 58 21.15 1.85 -1.53
CA GLN A 58 19.89 2.15 -2.22
C GLN A 58 18.97 2.99 -1.36
N ILE A 59 18.74 2.61 -0.10
CA ILE A 59 17.85 3.33 0.82
C ILE A 59 18.35 4.77 1.05
N ARG A 60 19.65 4.95 1.31
CA ARG A 60 20.23 6.30 1.50
C ARG A 60 20.03 7.17 0.26
N ARG A 61 20.27 6.62 -0.92
CA ARG A 61 20.12 7.36 -2.18
C ARG A 61 18.65 7.78 -2.43
N ILE A 62 17.68 6.92 -2.09
CA ILE A 62 16.27 7.25 -2.16
C ILE A 62 15.94 8.45 -1.25
N PHE A 63 16.43 8.47 -0.02
CA PHE A 63 16.23 9.60 0.90
C PHE A 63 16.89 10.90 0.41
N GLU A 64 18.07 10.81 -0.22
CA GLU A 64 18.73 11.97 -0.85
C GLU A 64 17.89 12.53 -2.00
N LEU A 65 17.43 11.67 -2.91
CA LEU A 65 16.56 12.07 -4.02
C LEU A 65 15.24 12.67 -3.53
N ALA A 66 14.63 12.05 -2.54
CA ALA A 66 13.39 12.56 -1.94
C ALA A 66 13.58 13.97 -1.34
N ARG A 67 14.73 14.21 -0.72
CA ARG A 67 15.09 15.55 -0.20
C ARG A 67 15.35 16.55 -1.33
N GLU A 68 16.11 16.14 -2.36
CA GLU A 68 16.50 16.99 -3.49
C GLU A 68 15.30 17.49 -4.27
N PHE A 69 14.34 16.58 -4.54
CA PHE A 69 13.15 16.88 -5.35
C PHE A 69 11.90 17.20 -4.52
N ASP A 70 12.00 17.15 -3.20
CA ASP A 70 10.89 17.32 -2.24
C ASP A 70 9.67 16.44 -2.52
N VAL A 71 9.91 15.17 -2.79
CA VAL A 71 8.88 14.14 -3.07
C VAL A 71 8.74 13.16 -1.90
N ASP A 72 7.67 12.38 -1.90
CA ASP A 72 7.41 11.34 -0.92
C ASP A 72 8.20 10.06 -1.23
N ILE A 73 8.31 9.18 -0.24
CA ILE A 73 9.06 7.92 -0.34
C ILE A 73 8.10 6.74 -0.23
N ASP A 74 8.27 5.73 -1.13
CA ASP A 74 7.55 4.45 -1.08
C ASP A 74 8.50 3.29 -1.39
N ILE A 75 8.96 2.58 -0.36
CA ILE A 75 9.97 1.51 -0.46
C ILE A 75 9.33 0.15 -0.18
N HIS A 76 9.57 -0.84 -1.04
CA HIS A 76 9.19 -2.24 -0.80
C HIS A 76 10.23 -2.93 0.07
N LEU A 77 9.85 -3.30 1.32
CA LEU A 77 10.77 -3.75 2.36
C LEU A 77 10.39 -5.10 2.96
N ASP A 78 11.42 -5.74 3.50
CA ASP A 78 11.30 -6.82 4.49
C ASP A 78 10.36 -7.96 4.09
N VAL A 79 10.54 -8.44 2.84
CA VAL A 79 9.92 -9.65 2.32
C VAL A 79 10.87 -10.82 2.56
N GLY A 80 10.44 -11.81 3.36
CA GLY A 80 11.26 -12.99 3.70
C GLY A 80 10.66 -13.81 4.82
N ASP A 81 11.19 -15.02 5.00
CA ASP A 81 10.67 -16.05 5.92
C ASP A 81 11.27 -15.99 7.32
N THR A 82 12.21 -15.07 7.55
CA THR A 82 12.86 -14.85 8.86
C THR A 82 12.90 -13.37 9.21
N PRO A 83 12.91 -13.00 10.51
CA PRO A 83 12.96 -11.61 10.96
C PRO A 83 14.39 -11.01 10.93
N GLU A 84 15.36 -11.71 10.38
CA GLU A 84 16.74 -11.27 10.35
C GLU A 84 16.97 -10.19 9.29
N ALA A 85 17.98 -9.33 9.52
CA ALA A 85 18.42 -8.29 8.57
C ALA A 85 17.25 -7.44 8.04
N MET A 86 16.51 -6.81 8.95
CA MET A 86 15.39 -5.94 8.57
C MET A 86 15.89 -4.53 8.21
N ASP A 87 15.60 -4.12 7.00
CA ASP A 87 15.97 -2.80 6.45
C ASP A 87 15.14 -1.65 7.06
N ILE A 88 13.98 -1.95 7.66
CA ILE A 88 13.09 -0.96 8.27
C ILE A 88 13.77 -0.12 9.35
N HIS A 89 14.73 -0.66 10.07
CA HIS A 89 15.46 0.08 11.10
C HIS A 89 16.20 1.27 10.50
N LEU A 90 16.91 1.08 9.37
CA LEU A 90 17.59 2.14 8.65
C LEU A 90 16.59 3.17 8.09
N VAL A 91 15.42 2.71 7.59
CA VAL A 91 14.37 3.61 7.11
C VAL A 91 13.87 4.51 8.23
N CYS A 92 13.63 3.97 9.44
CA CYS A 92 13.22 4.78 10.60
C CYS A 92 14.30 5.81 10.98
N GLU A 93 15.56 5.41 11.04
CA GLU A 93 16.69 6.33 11.35
C GLU A 93 16.78 7.47 10.34
N LEU A 94 16.72 7.16 9.04
CA LEU A 94 16.79 8.17 7.99
C LEU A 94 15.55 9.06 7.96
N THR A 95 14.36 8.51 8.28
CA THR A 95 13.13 9.30 8.39
C THR A 95 13.27 10.40 9.44
N GLU A 96 13.85 10.09 10.59
CA GLU A 96 14.15 11.09 11.63
C GLU A 96 15.24 12.07 11.19
N GLN A 97 16.37 11.52 10.69
CA GLN A 97 17.51 12.33 10.26
C GLN A 97 17.11 13.38 9.20
N TYR A 98 16.28 12.97 8.23
CA TYR A 98 15.81 13.84 7.14
C TYR A 98 14.51 14.58 7.48
N ARG A 99 13.93 14.35 8.67
CA ARG A 99 12.65 14.93 9.13
C ARG A 99 11.51 14.69 8.14
N ARG A 100 11.39 13.44 7.69
CA ARG A 100 10.40 13.01 6.67
C ARG A 100 9.19 12.27 7.27
N GLY A 101 8.94 12.33 8.58
CA GLY A 101 7.76 11.71 9.20
C GLY A 101 6.47 12.14 8.51
N GLY A 102 5.60 11.17 8.21
CA GLY A 102 4.38 11.37 7.43
C GLY A 102 4.55 11.40 5.90
N ARG A 103 5.79 11.31 5.40
CA ARG A 103 6.12 11.32 3.96
C ARG A 103 6.90 10.07 3.52
N VAL A 104 6.92 9.05 4.37
CA VAL A 104 7.59 7.76 4.10
C VAL A 104 6.58 6.64 4.30
N ALA A 105 6.39 5.84 3.27
CA ALA A 105 5.63 4.60 3.31
C ALA A 105 6.54 3.42 2.97
N VAL A 106 6.27 2.26 3.58
CA VAL A 106 6.93 1.01 3.26
C VAL A 106 5.90 -0.05 2.90
N GLY A 107 6.15 -0.78 1.83
CA GLY A 107 5.29 -1.85 1.34
C GLY A 107 5.72 -3.22 1.84
N HIS A 108 4.78 -4.18 1.89
CA HIS A 108 4.93 -5.58 2.31
C HIS A 108 5.12 -5.77 3.82
N MET A 109 6.33 -5.66 4.33
CA MET A 109 6.69 -5.97 5.72
C MET A 109 6.33 -7.41 6.12
N ALA A 110 6.42 -8.36 5.18
CA ALA A 110 5.99 -9.74 5.37
C ALA A 110 6.76 -10.46 6.49
N LYS A 111 8.03 -10.07 6.74
CA LYS A 111 8.84 -10.57 7.87
C LYS A 111 8.16 -10.37 9.23
N LEU A 112 7.29 -9.37 9.41
CA LEU A 112 6.53 -9.18 10.64
C LEU A 112 5.67 -10.39 11.02
N SER A 113 5.22 -11.16 10.02
CA SER A 113 4.44 -12.40 10.25
C SER A 113 5.26 -13.51 10.91
N THR A 114 6.58 -13.39 10.95
CA THR A 114 7.50 -14.37 11.52
C THR A 114 7.99 -13.98 12.92
N MET A 115 7.65 -12.80 13.39
CA MET A 115 8.10 -12.22 14.66
C MET A 115 7.13 -12.50 15.81
N PRO A 116 7.61 -12.65 17.04
CA PRO A 116 6.76 -12.67 18.23
C PRO A 116 5.96 -11.36 18.38
N PRO A 117 4.71 -11.40 18.90
CA PRO A 117 3.87 -10.20 19.02
C PRO A 117 4.50 -9.03 19.79
N GLY A 118 5.30 -9.34 20.82
CA GLY A 118 5.99 -8.31 21.62
C GLY A 118 7.04 -7.53 20.81
N GLU A 119 7.76 -8.19 19.92
CA GLU A 119 8.74 -7.57 19.03
C GLU A 119 8.03 -6.74 17.94
N VAL A 120 6.95 -7.29 17.37
CA VAL A 120 6.12 -6.53 16.42
C VAL A 120 5.56 -5.27 17.07
N ALA A 121 5.08 -5.35 18.33
CA ALA A 121 4.57 -4.19 19.06
C ALA A 121 5.66 -3.13 19.31
N ALA A 122 6.88 -3.54 19.61
CA ALA A 122 8.01 -2.62 19.80
C ALA A 122 8.35 -1.89 18.49
N LEU A 123 8.42 -2.64 17.39
CA LEU A 123 8.66 -2.05 16.06
C LEU A 123 7.51 -1.17 15.61
N ALA A 124 6.26 -1.56 15.86
CA ALA A 124 5.08 -0.74 15.53
C ALA A 124 5.11 0.62 16.25
N ARG A 125 5.45 0.65 17.54
CA ARG A 125 5.64 1.92 18.25
C ARG A 125 6.74 2.78 17.60
N ARG A 126 7.87 2.18 17.20
CA ARG A 126 8.94 2.89 16.50
C ARG A 126 8.48 3.48 15.18
N LEU A 127 7.70 2.73 14.37
CA LEU A 127 7.10 3.20 13.12
C LEU A 127 6.15 4.38 13.38
N ALA A 128 5.30 4.29 14.39
CA ALA A 128 4.38 5.36 14.75
C ALA A 128 5.11 6.64 15.20
N GLU A 129 6.14 6.51 16.05
CA GLU A 129 6.98 7.63 16.54
C GLU A 129 7.71 8.35 15.40
N THR A 130 8.24 7.59 14.44
CA THR A 130 8.94 8.15 13.28
C THR A 130 8.00 8.66 12.19
N GLY A 131 6.71 8.29 12.24
CA GLY A 131 5.72 8.65 11.23
C GLY A 131 5.90 7.88 9.92
N VAL A 132 6.47 6.68 9.96
CA VAL A 132 6.55 5.77 8.80
C VAL A 132 5.23 5.02 8.66
N ALA A 133 4.60 5.11 7.49
CA ALA A 133 3.38 4.37 7.17
C ALA A 133 3.68 2.99 6.58
N VAL A 134 2.73 2.05 6.71
CA VAL A 134 2.87 0.70 6.16
C VAL A 134 1.74 0.39 5.19
N THR A 135 2.06 -0.06 3.98
CA THR A 135 1.11 -0.58 3.00
C THR A 135 1.23 -2.10 2.93
N VAL A 136 0.23 -2.82 3.43
CA VAL A 136 0.20 -4.28 3.36
C VAL A 136 -0.37 -4.73 2.02
N LEU A 137 0.21 -5.76 1.42
CA LEU A 137 -0.02 -6.19 0.03
C LEU A 137 -0.46 -7.68 0.00
N PRO A 138 -1.64 -8.03 0.54
CA PRO A 138 -1.99 -9.40 0.90
C PRO A 138 -1.89 -10.40 -0.25
N LEU A 139 -2.28 -9.99 -1.46
CA LEU A 139 -2.31 -10.88 -2.62
C LEU A 139 -0.90 -11.28 -3.07
N THR A 140 0.00 -10.30 -3.16
CA THR A 140 1.39 -10.54 -3.55
C THR A 140 2.14 -11.29 -2.44
N ASP A 141 1.98 -10.88 -1.18
CA ASP A 141 2.66 -11.51 -0.05
C ASP A 141 2.29 -12.99 0.08
N LEU A 142 1.00 -13.32 -0.01
CA LEU A 142 0.54 -14.72 -0.01
C LEU A 142 1.12 -15.54 -1.16
N PHE A 143 1.27 -14.93 -2.33
CA PHE A 143 1.76 -15.65 -3.50
C PHE A 143 3.28 -15.87 -3.47
N VAL A 144 4.05 -14.94 -2.90
CA VAL A 144 5.52 -15.02 -2.92
C VAL A 144 6.11 -15.69 -1.69
N MET A 145 5.39 -15.68 -0.54
CA MET A 145 5.88 -16.25 0.72
C MET A 145 5.64 -17.76 0.79
N GLY A 146 6.60 -18.48 1.39
CA GLY A 146 6.48 -19.91 1.69
C GLY A 146 6.38 -20.83 0.48
N ARG A 147 6.82 -20.42 -0.71
CA ARG A 147 6.70 -21.19 -1.96
C ARG A 147 7.58 -22.43 -2.03
N ASP A 148 8.57 -22.51 -1.19
CA ASP A 148 9.48 -23.65 -1.00
C ASP A 148 8.96 -24.67 0.02
N GLN A 149 7.83 -24.36 0.70
CA GLN A 149 7.20 -25.20 1.70
C GLN A 149 6.05 -26.01 1.10
N ASP A 150 5.98 -27.30 1.43
CA ASP A 150 4.93 -28.22 0.98
C ASP A 150 3.86 -28.51 2.06
N HIS A 151 4.13 -28.13 3.31
CA HIS A 151 3.22 -28.27 4.45
C HIS A 151 3.49 -27.19 5.50
N ASN A 152 2.50 -26.90 6.35
CA ASN A 152 2.56 -25.84 7.38
C ASN A 152 3.00 -24.49 6.83
N VAL A 153 2.60 -24.17 5.61
CA VAL A 153 2.99 -22.93 4.89
C VAL A 153 2.58 -21.70 5.69
N ARG A 154 3.52 -20.83 5.94
CA ARG A 154 3.29 -19.55 6.63
C ARG A 154 2.45 -18.63 5.77
N ARG A 155 1.54 -17.86 6.39
CA ARG A 155 0.68 -16.91 5.67
C ARG A 155 1.45 -15.73 5.06
N GLY A 156 2.54 -15.29 5.70
CA GLY A 156 3.45 -14.30 5.14
C GLY A 156 2.87 -12.89 4.97
N VAL A 157 1.77 -12.55 5.66
CA VAL A 157 1.11 -11.25 5.57
C VAL A 157 1.23 -10.51 6.90
N ALA A 158 1.70 -9.26 6.87
CA ALA A 158 1.76 -8.41 8.05
C ALA A 158 0.35 -8.08 8.57
N ASN A 159 0.17 -8.08 9.90
CA ASN A 159 -1.12 -7.74 10.52
C ASN A 159 -1.30 -6.22 10.62
N ALA A 160 -1.93 -5.62 9.60
CA ALA A 160 -2.17 -4.19 9.56
C ALA A 160 -3.07 -3.70 10.71
N ASN A 161 -4.06 -4.49 11.16
CA ASN A 161 -4.90 -4.13 12.31
C ASN A 161 -4.06 -4.00 13.58
N PHE A 162 -3.16 -4.95 13.82
CA PHE A 162 -2.24 -4.90 14.97
C PHE A 162 -1.32 -3.68 14.91
N LEU A 163 -0.79 -3.34 13.75
CA LEU A 163 0.03 -2.14 13.57
C LEU A 163 -0.77 -0.86 13.87
N VAL A 164 -2.02 -0.80 13.38
CA VAL A 164 -2.92 0.34 13.65
C VAL A 164 -3.23 0.50 15.13
N GLU A 165 -3.47 -0.59 15.86
CA GLU A 165 -3.67 -0.58 17.32
C GLU A 165 -2.47 0.02 18.08
N HIS A 166 -1.27 -0.02 17.46
CA HIS A 166 -0.04 0.58 17.99
C HIS A 166 0.30 1.96 17.38
N GLY A 167 -0.65 2.59 16.67
CA GLY A 167 -0.53 3.96 16.18
C GLY A 167 0.05 4.13 14.78
N VAL A 168 0.40 3.04 14.08
CA VAL A 168 0.92 3.11 12.71
C VAL A 168 -0.20 3.48 11.73
N ASN A 169 0.06 4.39 10.79
CA ASN A 169 -0.84 4.59 9.66
C ASN A 169 -0.65 3.46 8.65
N CYS A 170 -1.68 2.64 8.42
CA CYS A 170 -1.63 1.53 7.49
C CYS A 170 -2.61 1.69 6.33
N SER A 171 -2.23 1.18 5.17
CA SER A 171 -3.10 1.02 4.01
C SER A 171 -3.02 -0.41 3.46
N LEU A 172 -3.97 -0.78 2.60
CA LEU A 172 -3.95 -2.02 1.84
C LEU A 172 -3.94 -1.70 0.35
N SER A 173 -3.15 -2.45 -0.42
CA SER A 173 -3.11 -2.30 -1.87
C SER A 173 -2.98 -3.65 -2.59
N THR A 174 -3.14 -3.62 -3.92
CA THR A 174 -3.00 -4.81 -4.76
C THR A 174 -1.54 -5.15 -5.05
N ASN A 175 -0.66 -4.14 -5.11
CA ASN A 175 0.68 -4.23 -5.66
C ASN A 175 0.64 -4.71 -7.13
N ASN A 176 1.20 -5.87 -7.43
CA ASN A 176 1.19 -6.47 -8.76
C ASN A 176 -0.18 -7.09 -9.10
N VAL A 177 -0.57 -7.03 -10.38
CA VAL A 177 -1.79 -7.62 -10.90
C VAL A 177 -1.51 -8.21 -12.28
N LEU A 178 -1.90 -9.47 -12.49
CA LEU A 178 -1.79 -10.20 -13.76
C LEU A 178 -0.38 -10.18 -14.38
N ASN A 179 0.65 -10.33 -13.55
CA ASN A 179 2.04 -10.42 -13.98
C ASN A 179 2.74 -11.63 -13.32
N PRO A 180 4.01 -11.95 -13.68
CA PRO A 180 4.70 -13.12 -13.12
C PRO A 180 4.88 -13.11 -11.60
N VAL A 181 4.89 -11.93 -10.96
CA VAL A 181 5.02 -11.78 -9.49
C VAL A 181 3.68 -11.99 -8.79
N THR A 182 2.57 -11.64 -9.44
CA THR A 182 1.21 -11.88 -8.93
C THR A 182 0.28 -12.16 -10.11
N PRO A 183 0.03 -13.44 -10.48
CA PRO A 183 -0.72 -13.79 -11.69
C PRO A 183 -2.24 -13.69 -11.54
N TYR A 184 -2.72 -13.00 -10.50
CA TYR A 184 -4.13 -12.84 -10.16
C TYR A 184 -4.49 -11.37 -9.99
N GLY A 185 -5.78 -11.11 -9.76
CA GLY A 185 -6.30 -9.81 -9.34
C GLY A 185 -7.10 -9.08 -10.41
N ASP A 186 -7.86 -8.11 -9.94
CA ASP A 186 -8.76 -7.27 -10.72
C ASP A 186 -8.67 -5.79 -10.28
N CYS A 187 -7.60 -5.41 -9.61
CA CYS A 187 -7.40 -4.10 -8.99
C CYS A 187 -8.45 -3.72 -7.91
N SER A 188 -9.23 -4.69 -7.41
CA SER A 188 -10.27 -4.44 -6.40
C SER A 188 -9.66 -4.33 -5.00
N LEU A 189 -9.66 -3.13 -4.43
CA LEU A 189 -9.18 -2.91 -3.05
C LEU A 189 -10.11 -3.56 -2.02
N ILE A 190 -11.42 -3.62 -2.25
CA ILE A 190 -12.35 -4.30 -1.32
C ILE A 190 -12.07 -5.81 -1.28
N ARG A 191 -11.59 -6.41 -2.36
CA ARG A 191 -11.10 -7.79 -2.37
C ARG A 191 -9.84 -7.94 -1.52
N MET A 192 -8.92 -6.97 -1.59
CA MET A 192 -7.72 -6.98 -0.74
C MET A 192 -8.07 -6.86 0.74
N ALA A 193 -9.04 -6.04 1.08
CA ALA A 193 -9.58 -5.92 2.44
C ALA A 193 -10.16 -7.25 2.97
N ASN A 194 -10.98 -7.90 2.17
CA ASN A 194 -11.55 -9.22 2.52
C ASN A 194 -10.46 -10.29 2.62
N LEU A 195 -9.51 -10.33 1.67
CA LEU A 195 -8.39 -11.27 1.70
C LEU A 195 -7.54 -11.08 2.97
N HIS A 196 -7.22 -9.85 3.32
CA HIS A 196 -6.51 -9.51 4.56
C HIS A 196 -7.25 -10.04 5.80
N ALA A 197 -8.56 -9.76 5.89
CA ALA A 197 -9.40 -10.24 6.99
C ALA A 197 -9.39 -11.78 7.09
N ASN A 198 -9.52 -12.48 5.96
CA ASN A 198 -9.50 -13.94 5.92
C ASN A 198 -8.15 -14.52 6.38
N VAL A 199 -7.05 -14.02 5.83
CA VAL A 199 -5.69 -14.52 6.13
C VAL A 199 -5.36 -14.33 7.60
N LEU A 200 -5.74 -13.20 8.18
CA LEU A 200 -5.46 -12.87 9.58
C LEU A 200 -6.59 -13.26 10.55
N GLN A 201 -7.62 -13.95 10.04
CA GLN A 201 -8.75 -14.45 10.85
C GLN A 201 -9.48 -13.34 11.62
N ILE A 202 -9.61 -12.16 11.00
CA ILE A 202 -10.30 -11.00 11.56
C ILE A 202 -11.79 -11.14 11.29
N SER A 203 -12.62 -11.10 12.36
CA SER A 203 -14.06 -11.32 12.27
C SER A 203 -14.90 -10.26 12.98
N GLN A 204 -14.30 -9.43 13.82
CA GLN A 204 -15.03 -8.44 14.58
C GLN A 204 -15.44 -7.23 13.71
N PRO A 205 -16.71 -6.78 13.75
CA PRO A 205 -17.18 -5.65 12.93
C PRO A 205 -16.32 -4.38 13.08
N ALA A 206 -15.84 -4.06 14.27
CA ALA A 206 -14.99 -2.91 14.52
C ALA A 206 -13.66 -3.02 13.77
N GLN A 207 -13.04 -4.21 13.74
CA GLN A 207 -11.79 -4.45 13.03
C GLN A 207 -11.98 -4.46 11.51
N LEU A 208 -13.13 -4.95 11.01
CA LEU A 208 -13.48 -4.88 9.58
C LEU A 208 -13.70 -3.43 9.12
N ARG A 209 -14.32 -2.58 9.96
CA ARG A 209 -14.41 -1.13 9.69
C ARG A 209 -13.04 -0.47 9.63
N GLU A 210 -12.12 -0.88 10.50
CA GLU A 210 -10.74 -0.38 10.45
C GLU A 210 -10.03 -0.80 9.14
N ILE A 211 -10.26 -2.03 8.68
CA ILE A 211 -9.74 -2.49 7.38
C ILE A 211 -10.33 -1.64 6.23
N PHE A 212 -11.61 -1.28 6.29
CA PHE A 212 -12.20 -0.37 5.32
C PHE A 212 -11.55 1.02 5.36
N ALA A 213 -11.26 1.54 6.54
CA ALA A 213 -10.54 2.80 6.71
C ALA A 213 -9.13 2.78 6.08
N MET A 214 -8.47 1.61 6.03
CA MET A 214 -7.19 1.44 5.32
C MET A 214 -7.31 1.58 3.81
N LEU A 215 -8.50 1.47 3.24
CA LEU A 215 -8.77 1.75 1.81
C LEU A 215 -9.18 3.20 1.55
N THR A 216 -9.50 3.95 2.58
CA THR A 216 -10.11 5.29 2.52
C THR A 216 -9.29 6.32 3.28
N GLU A 217 -9.69 6.71 4.49
CA GLU A 217 -9.08 7.82 5.24
C GLU A 217 -7.59 7.61 5.54
N ARG A 218 -7.18 6.36 5.80
CA ARG A 218 -5.78 6.04 6.10
C ARG A 218 -4.92 6.10 4.86
N SER A 219 -5.43 5.63 3.71
CA SER A 219 -4.77 5.79 2.41
C SER A 219 -4.67 7.25 2.00
N ALA A 220 -5.72 8.04 2.22
CA ALA A 220 -5.70 9.47 1.95
C ALA A 220 -4.64 10.20 2.81
N ARG A 221 -4.52 9.82 4.09
CA ARG A 221 -3.47 10.36 4.98
C ARG A 221 -2.07 9.97 4.52
N LEU A 222 -1.88 8.72 4.06
CA LEU A 222 -0.60 8.26 3.50
C LEU A 222 -0.19 9.07 2.27
N LEU A 223 -1.16 9.40 1.41
CA LEU A 223 -0.98 10.20 0.20
C LEU A 223 -0.94 11.71 0.47
N ASN A 224 -0.98 12.14 1.73
CA ASN A 224 -1.00 13.55 2.15
C ASN A 224 -2.13 14.38 1.50
N LEU A 225 -3.30 13.75 1.24
CA LEU A 225 -4.46 14.45 0.71
C LEU A 225 -5.13 15.29 1.80
N THR A 226 -5.24 16.59 1.56
CA THR A 226 -5.81 17.55 2.53
C THR A 226 -7.29 17.82 2.31
N ASP A 227 -7.82 17.47 1.14
CA ASP A 227 -9.19 17.72 0.67
C ASP A 227 -10.01 16.42 0.52
N TYR A 228 -9.62 15.36 1.22
CA TYR A 228 -10.30 14.05 1.20
C TYR A 228 -11.45 14.01 2.20
N GLY A 229 -12.49 13.22 1.83
CA GLY A 229 -13.64 12.93 2.69
C GLY A 229 -14.89 13.76 2.38
N ILE A 230 -16.01 13.37 2.97
CA ILE A 230 -17.31 14.01 2.75
C ILE A 230 -17.41 15.24 3.65
N ALA A 231 -17.02 16.39 3.14
CA ALA A 231 -17.10 17.67 3.82
C ALA A 231 -17.42 18.80 2.81
N VAL A 232 -18.04 19.87 3.29
CA VAL A 232 -18.33 21.05 2.47
C VAL A 232 -17.02 21.67 2.00
N GLY A 233 -16.88 21.86 0.69
CA GLY A 233 -15.69 22.43 0.05
C GLY A 233 -14.74 21.37 -0.52
N ASN A 234 -14.82 20.10 -0.12
CA ASN A 234 -14.02 19.03 -0.71
C ASN A 234 -14.54 18.61 -2.09
N PRO A 235 -13.67 18.07 -2.95
CA PRO A 235 -14.08 17.46 -4.22
C PRO A 235 -15.11 16.35 -3.98
N ALA A 236 -16.17 16.32 -4.79
CA ALA A 236 -17.16 15.24 -4.72
C ALA A 236 -16.63 13.96 -5.42
N ASP A 237 -15.56 13.38 -4.86
CA ASP A 237 -14.98 12.10 -5.24
C ASP A 237 -15.63 11.02 -4.35
N ILE A 238 -16.70 10.41 -4.83
CA ILE A 238 -17.62 9.59 -4.03
C ILE A 238 -17.76 8.21 -4.66
N VAL A 239 -17.67 7.18 -3.81
CA VAL A 239 -17.99 5.80 -4.19
C VAL A 239 -19.24 5.35 -3.46
N VAL A 240 -20.24 4.89 -4.21
CA VAL A 240 -21.49 4.32 -3.68
C VAL A 240 -21.38 2.81 -3.73
N ILE A 241 -21.48 2.16 -2.58
CA ILE A 241 -21.39 0.70 -2.43
C ILE A 241 -22.72 0.16 -1.92
N ASP A 242 -23.17 -0.97 -2.43
CA ASP A 242 -24.39 -1.65 -2.00
C ASP A 242 -24.15 -2.41 -0.68
N ALA A 243 -24.00 -1.67 0.39
CA ALA A 243 -23.77 -2.21 1.74
C ALA A 243 -24.38 -1.28 2.79
N GLY A 244 -24.90 -1.85 3.86
CA GLY A 244 -25.45 -1.10 5.00
C GLY A 244 -24.37 -0.54 5.94
N SER A 245 -23.14 -1.05 5.84
CA SER A 245 -22.02 -0.60 6.66
C SER A 245 -20.66 -0.92 6.01
N PRO A 246 -19.56 -0.25 6.42
CA PRO A 246 -18.22 -0.56 5.94
C PRO A 246 -17.77 -2.00 6.21
N ASP A 247 -18.09 -2.54 7.38
CA ASP A 247 -17.78 -3.93 7.74
C ASP A 247 -18.51 -4.93 6.85
N GLN A 248 -19.78 -4.68 6.51
CA GLN A 248 -20.54 -5.47 5.55
C GLN A 248 -19.90 -5.39 4.15
N ALA A 249 -19.49 -4.21 3.71
CA ALA A 249 -18.82 -4.05 2.42
C ALA A 249 -17.57 -4.91 2.30
N VAL A 250 -16.76 -4.99 3.36
CA VAL A 250 -15.57 -5.85 3.42
C VAL A 250 -15.96 -7.32 3.48
N ALA A 251 -16.89 -7.71 4.37
CA ALA A 251 -17.27 -9.10 4.58
C ALA A 251 -17.84 -9.74 3.31
N GLU A 252 -18.65 -9.00 2.55
CA GLU A 252 -19.37 -9.49 1.37
C GLU A 252 -18.69 -9.15 0.02
N ILE A 253 -17.52 -8.49 0.05
CA ILE A 253 -16.78 -8.02 -1.15
C ILE A 253 -17.68 -7.18 -2.06
N ARG A 254 -18.45 -6.27 -1.45
CA ARG A 254 -19.44 -5.47 -2.18
C ARG A 254 -18.78 -4.52 -3.18
N GLN A 255 -19.22 -4.61 -4.42
CA GLN A 255 -18.68 -3.81 -5.51
C GLN A 255 -19.34 -2.42 -5.56
N PRO A 256 -18.63 -1.39 -6.06
CA PRO A 256 -19.24 -0.09 -6.31
C PRO A 256 -20.40 -0.17 -7.30
N LEU A 257 -21.52 0.46 -6.95
CA LEU A 257 -22.67 0.71 -7.85
C LEU A 257 -22.44 1.96 -8.70
N ALA A 258 -21.85 2.99 -8.10
CA ALA A 258 -21.50 4.21 -8.82
C ALA A 258 -20.23 4.81 -8.25
N VAL A 259 -19.45 5.44 -9.13
CA VAL A 259 -18.28 6.24 -8.75
C VAL A 259 -18.43 7.62 -9.37
N PHE A 260 -18.13 8.64 -8.58
CA PHE A 260 -18.13 10.03 -9.01
C PHE A 260 -16.72 10.60 -8.84
N LYS A 261 -16.27 11.32 -9.84
CA LYS A 261 -15.04 12.12 -9.82
C LYS A 261 -15.41 13.59 -9.98
N ARG A 262 -15.16 14.41 -8.96
CA ARG A 262 -15.52 15.84 -8.92
C ARG A 262 -17.00 16.07 -9.31
N GLY A 263 -17.89 15.24 -8.72
CA GLY A 263 -19.33 15.29 -8.94
C GLY A 263 -19.82 14.71 -10.28
N ARG A 264 -18.93 14.26 -11.15
CA ARG A 264 -19.29 13.59 -12.43
C ARG A 264 -19.22 12.09 -12.27
N ARG A 265 -20.30 11.39 -12.63
CA ARG A 265 -20.34 9.92 -12.57
C ARG A 265 -19.41 9.32 -13.62
N THR A 266 -18.45 8.51 -13.17
CA THR A 266 -17.44 7.84 -14.00
C THR A 266 -17.66 6.34 -14.10
N VAL A 267 -18.34 5.73 -13.12
CA VAL A 267 -18.73 4.30 -13.13
C VAL A 267 -20.21 4.17 -12.81
N LYS A 268 -20.88 3.26 -13.53
CA LYS A 268 -22.24 2.78 -13.23
C LYS A 268 -22.22 1.24 -13.30
N ARG A 269 -22.76 0.58 -12.29
CA ARG A 269 -22.99 -0.86 -12.26
C ARG A 269 -24.44 -1.10 -11.85
N GLU A 270 -25.17 -1.87 -12.63
CA GLU A 270 -26.50 -2.31 -12.27
C GLU A 270 -26.38 -3.44 -11.22
N PRO A 271 -27.23 -3.47 -10.19
CA PRO A 271 -27.34 -4.62 -9.28
C PRO A 271 -27.71 -5.89 -10.04
N ALA A 272 -27.28 -7.03 -9.51
CA ALA A 272 -27.73 -8.32 -10.05
C ALA A 272 -29.23 -8.49 -9.80
N GLU A 273 -29.98 -8.93 -10.81
CA GLU A 273 -31.41 -9.21 -10.74
C GLU A 273 -31.64 -10.73 -10.77
N LEU A 274 -32.47 -11.23 -9.85
CA LEU A 274 -32.93 -12.60 -9.89
C LEU A 274 -34.10 -12.72 -10.86
N VAL A 275 -33.89 -13.37 -12.00
CA VAL A 275 -34.93 -13.66 -12.97
C VAL A 275 -35.59 -15.00 -12.62
N ARG A 276 -36.88 -14.96 -12.26
CA ARG A 276 -37.65 -16.19 -12.02
C ARG A 276 -37.99 -16.82 -13.37
N PRO A 277 -37.60 -18.08 -13.64
CA PRO A 277 -38.07 -18.78 -14.82
C PRO A 277 -39.61 -18.86 -14.79
N GLY A 278 -40.25 -18.57 -15.92
CA GLY A 278 -41.71 -18.71 -16.08
C GLY A 278 -42.17 -20.17 -16.05
#